data_953b981d17f4bc665a05dc6469363b34
#
_entry.id   953b981d17f4bc665a05dc6469363b34
#
_cell.length_a   1.000
_cell.length_b   1.000
_cell.length_c   1.000
_cell.angle_alpha   90.00
_cell.angle_beta   90.00
_cell.angle_gamma   90.00
#
_symmetry.space_group_name_H-M   'P 1'
#
loop_
_entity.id
_entity.type
_entity.pdbx_description
1 polymer ?
#
loop_
_entity_poly.entity_id
_entity_poly.type
_entity_poly.pdbx_seq_one_letter_code
_entity_poly.pdbx_strand_id
1 'polypeptide(L)'
;MSKNKIFMFANMLIFSIFIMSCSSQEYTTAKLAIQQSDFSKASEWLPKAMEVEPDNPEIPMVMAIEIHAQNEDWNEMIALFDRAMGINSEKVVEIRGAFISVKEAVSNYVEFYWAKEFNEGVAQFKKMQDDPENKQDYLQLAINHFTNAAIINPSDANTHATLAKCYLDKGDNNSAVDAVLVAVEKNPDSFEANFSAAQILGRTGSSSEEILPYYEKATEIEPSNSKALRELAGAYYDLGEKEKSIQVFENAISNEENDTTKADLYFNLGVIHNRMNNFEAAELAFDEAFFLNEEDFEAALGMARSYEGLGDNYLNGTSGFEEDKNEASRWYRKAEKKIKSVMVIDIDNKEVYQKNLELVRYKRDVAEGN
;
A
#
# COMPACT_ATOMS: atom_id res chain seq x y z
N MET A 1 9.10 -47.24 -86.98
CA MET A 1 10.30 -47.33 -86.09
C MET A 1 10.06 -46.36 -84.96
N SER A 2 9.59 -46.93 -83.93
CA SER A 2 10.29 -47.39 -82.77
C SER A 2 10.88 -46.26 -81.95
N LYS A 3 10.41 -46.02 -80.81
CA LYS A 3 10.99 -46.42 -79.53
C LYS A 3 10.22 -45.82 -78.38
N ASN A 4 9.51 -46.65 -77.71
CA ASN A 4 9.02 -46.41 -76.41
C ASN A 4 10.16 -45.98 -75.49
N LYS A 5 10.06 -44.81 -74.96
CA LYS A 5 10.77 -44.44 -73.71
C LYS A 5 9.77 -44.51 -72.59
N ILE A 6 9.83 -45.63 -71.90
CA ILE A 6 9.21 -45.82 -70.59
C ILE A 6 9.94 -44.84 -69.65
N PHE A 7 9.27 -43.78 -69.34
CA PHE A 7 9.69 -42.90 -68.24
C PHE A 7 9.18 -43.55 -66.96
N MET A 8 10.13 -44.22 -66.32
CA MET A 8 9.98 -44.73 -64.99
C MET A 8 9.91 -43.51 -64.06
N PHE A 9 8.68 -43.06 -63.72
CA PHE A 9 8.48 -42.14 -62.64
C PHE A 9 8.79 -42.86 -61.34
N ALA A 10 10.05 -42.74 -60.90
CA ALA A 10 10.39 -43.02 -59.54
C ALA A 10 9.58 -42.05 -58.67
N ASN A 11 8.48 -42.57 -58.12
CA ASN A 11 7.81 -41.98 -57.00
C ASN A 11 8.80 -41.94 -55.85
N MET A 12 9.56 -40.84 -55.79
CA MET A 12 10.25 -40.45 -54.58
C MET A 12 9.16 -39.97 -53.61
N LEU A 13 8.58 -40.94 -52.88
CA LEU A 13 7.85 -40.67 -51.68
C LEU A 13 8.82 -39.96 -50.74
N ILE A 14 8.84 -38.64 -50.81
CA ILE A 14 9.35 -37.85 -49.72
C ILE A 14 8.41 -38.16 -48.57
N PHE A 15 8.79 -39.12 -47.75
CA PHE A 15 8.34 -39.25 -46.41
C PHE A 15 8.81 -37.98 -45.71
N SER A 16 8.01 -36.94 -45.85
CA SER A 16 8.02 -35.84 -44.88
C SER A 16 7.71 -36.55 -43.56
N ILE A 17 8.77 -36.88 -42.82
CA ILE A 17 8.64 -37.16 -41.41
C ILE A 17 8.16 -35.84 -40.84
N PHE A 18 6.82 -35.63 -40.87
CA PHE A 18 6.19 -34.84 -39.85
C PHE A 18 6.59 -35.58 -38.58
N ILE A 19 7.59 -35.06 -37.89
CA ILE A 19 7.74 -35.29 -36.47
C ILE A 19 6.53 -34.57 -35.87
N MET A 20 5.34 -35.20 -36.01
CA MET A 20 4.31 -35.04 -35.00
C MET A 20 5.00 -35.54 -33.74
N SER A 21 5.34 -34.64 -32.87
CA SER A 21 5.72 -34.94 -31.50
C SER A 21 4.50 -35.74 -30.95
N CYS A 22 4.52 -37.05 -31.13
CA CYS A 22 3.52 -37.95 -30.57
C CYS A 22 3.81 -37.89 -29.07
N SER A 23 2.89 -37.31 -28.30
CA SER A 23 2.99 -37.33 -26.83
C SER A 23 3.26 -38.76 -26.37
N SER A 24 4.09 -38.92 -25.35
CA SER A 24 4.34 -40.24 -24.75
C SER A 24 3.04 -40.91 -24.29
N GLN A 25 3.10 -42.21 -24.08
CA GLN A 25 1.98 -42.95 -23.52
C GLN A 25 1.63 -42.42 -22.13
N GLU A 26 2.63 -42.05 -21.35
CA GLU A 26 2.50 -41.48 -20.01
C GLU A 26 1.72 -40.16 -20.06
N TYR A 27 2.10 -39.22 -20.94
CA TYR A 27 1.43 -37.95 -21.06
C TYR A 27 0.01 -38.07 -21.60
N THR A 28 -0.19 -38.96 -22.60
CA THR A 28 -1.51 -39.25 -23.12
C THR A 28 -2.43 -39.82 -22.05
N THR A 29 -1.91 -40.74 -21.18
CA THR A 29 -2.65 -41.27 -20.05
C THR A 29 -3.00 -40.20 -19.03
N ALA A 30 -2.09 -39.30 -18.72
CA ALA A 30 -2.34 -38.19 -17.81
C ALA A 30 -3.42 -37.23 -18.35
N LYS A 31 -3.35 -36.85 -19.64
CA LYS A 31 -4.37 -36.00 -20.27
C LYS A 31 -5.76 -36.65 -20.23
N LEU A 32 -5.84 -37.95 -20.52
CA LEU A 32 -7.10 -38.68 -20.46
C LEU A 32 -7.66 -38.71 -19.03
N ALA A 33 -6.80 -38.92 -18.03
CA ALA A 33 -7.20 -38.88 -16.63
C ALA A 33 -7.75 -37.51 -16.22
N ILE A 34 -7.11 -36.41 -16.64
CA ILE A 34 -7.59 -35.03 -16.41
C ILE A 34 -8.97 -34.82 -17.05
N GLN A 35 -9.15 -35.25 -18.32
CA GLN A 35 -10.44 -35.16 -19.01
C GLN A 35 -11.57 -35.95 -18.29
N GLN A 36 -11.20 -37.02 -17.60
CA GLN A 36 -12.11 -37.85 -16.79
C GLN A 36 -12.26 -37.33 -15.35
N SER A 37 -11.60 -36.21 -14.99
CA SER A 37 -11.54 -35.69 -13.63
C SER A 37 -10.92 -36.67 -12.61
N ASP A 38 -10.09 -37.62 -13.09
CA ASP A 38 -9.31 -38.53 -12.26
C ASP A 38 -7.94 -37.91 -11.93
N PHE A 39 -7.97 -36.90 -11.05
CA PHE A 39 -6.76 -36.13 -10.67
C PHE A 39 -5.76 -37.00 -9.89
N SER A 40 -6.20 -38.04 -9.20
CA SER A 40 -5.29 -38.97 -8.53
C SER A 40 -4.44 -39.73 -9.55
N LYS A 41 -5.03 -40.23 -10.60
CA LYS A 41 -4.32 -40.89 -11.70
C LYS A 41 -3.46 -39.89 -12.48
N ALA A 42 -3.96 -38.69 -12.73
CA ALA A 42 -3.18 -37.67 -13.41
C ALA A 42 -1.89 -37.28 -12.62
N SER A 43 -1.99 -37.14 -11.29
CA SER A 43 -0.83 -36.85 -10.42
C SER A 43 0.19 -37.97 -10.35
N GLU A 44 -0.21 -39.23 -10.62
CA GLU A 44 0.72 -40.35 -10.74
C GLU A 44 1.47 -40.36 -12.08
N TRP A 45 0.78 -39.99 -13.17
CA TRP A 45 1.32 -40.13 -14.52
C TRP A 45 2.05 -38.91 -15.05
N LEU A 46 1.74 -37.69 -14.57
CA LEU A 46 2.44 -36.47 -15.01
C LEU A 46 3.94 -36.47 -14.65
N PRO A 47 4.37 -36.89 -13.44
CA PRO A 47 5.81 -37.01 -13.15
C PRO A 47 6.52 -37.98 -14.08
N LYS A 48 5.91 -39.16 -14.40
CA LYS A 48 6.46 -40.14 -15.34
C LYS A 48 6.58 -39.55 -16.75
N ALA A 49 5.58 -38.76 -17.17
CA ALA A 49 5.62 -38.06 -18.45
C ALA A 49 6.75 -37.02 -18.50
N MET A 50 7.03 -36.29 -17.41
CA MET A 50 8.18 -35.36 -17.34
C MET A 50 9.54 -36.07 -17.41
N GLU A 51 9.62 -37.34 -16.96
CA GLU A 51 10.85 -38.13 -17.10
C GLU A 51 11.06 -38.61 -18.55
N VAL A 52 9.98 -38.95 -19.26
CA VAL A 52 10.02 -39.46 -20.64
C VAL A 52 10.15 -38.33 -21.67
N GLU A 53 9.54 -37.17 -21.39
CA GLU A 53 9.56 -35.97 -22.22
C GLU A 53 10.12 -34.76 -21.46
N PRO A 54 11.41 -34.75 -21.05
CA PRO A 54 11.98 -33.69 -20.20
C PRO A 54 12.00 -32.32 -20.86
N ASP A 55 11.99 -32.28 -22.21
CA ASP A 55 12.01 -31.04 -23.01
C ASP A 55 10.61 -30.53 -23.40
N ASN A 56 9.56 -31.14 -22.84
CA ASN A 56 8.19 -30.73 -23.11
C ASN A 56 7.65 -29.81 -21.99
N PRO A 57 7.60 -28.46 -22.18
CA PRO A 57 7.15 -27.53 -21.13
C PRO A 57 5.65 -27.59 -20.85
N GLU A 58 4.86 -28.23 -21.73
CA GLU A 58 3.42 -28.38 -21.49
C GLU A 58 3.12 -29.26 -20.27
N ILE A 59 3.95 -30.27 -20.02
CA ILE A 59 3.71 -31.24 -18.93
C ILE A 59 3.80 -30.58 -17.56
N PRO A 60 4.89 -29.85 -17.20
CA PRO A 60 4.93 -29.13 -15.92
C PRO A 60 3.86 -28.05 -15.84
N MET A 61 3.50 -27.36 -16.94
CA MET A 61 2.38 -26.41 -16.95
C MET A 61 1.03 -27.06 -16.56
N VAL A 62 0.71 -28.20 -17.19
CA VAL A 62 -0.51 -28.95 -16.90
C VAL A 62 -0.52 -29.45 -15.44
N MET A 63 0.61 -29.97 -14.95
CA MET A 63 0.71 -30.42 -13.57
C MET A 63 0.55 -29.29 -12.57
N ALA A 64 1.14 -28.12 -12.84
CA ALA A 64 0.97 -26.93 -12.02
C ALA A 64 -0.49 -26.51 -11.89
N ILE A 65 -1.21 -26.45 -13.03
CA ILE A 65 -2.56 -25.90 -13.10
C ILE A 65 -3.63 -26.90 -12.66
N GLU A 66 -3.50 -28.18 -13.07
CA GLU A 66 -4.56 -29.16 -12.86
C GLU A 66 -4.40 -29.95 -11.56
N ILE A 67 -3.19 -29.95 -10.96
CA ILE A 67 -2.94 -30.68 -9.72
C ILE A 67 -2.63 -29.71 -8.57
N HIS A 68 -1.51 -28.98 -8.65
CA HIS A 68 -1.01 -28.21 -7.52
C HIS A 68 -1.87 -26.96 -7.22
N ALA A 69 -2.33 -26.24 -8.24
CA ALA A 69 -3.20 -25.08 -8.04
C ALA A 69 -4.59 -25.48 -7.47
N GLN A 70 -5.11 -26.67 -7.83
CA GLN A 70 -6.37 -27.18 -7.28
C GLN A 70 -6.26 -27.58 -5.81
N ASN A 71 -5.06 -27.97 -5.39
CA ASN A 71 -4.75 -28.35 -4.00
C ASN A 71 -4.20 -27.15 -3.18
N GLU A 72 -4.14 -25.96 -3.79
CA GLU A 72 -3.56 -24.74 -3.18
C GLU A 72 -2.08 -24.92 -2.77
N ASP A 73 -1.36 -25.79 -3.46
CA ASP A 73 0.06 -26.05 -3.27
C ASP A 73 0.86 -25.07 -4.14
N TRP A 74 0.90 -23.81 -3.68
CA TRP A 74 1.44 -22.69 -4.45
C TRP A 74 2.94 -22.81 -4.70
N ASN A 75 3.71 -23.35 -3.77
CA ASN A 75 5.15 -23.51 -3.92
C ASN A 75 5.49 -24.45 -5.09
N GLU A 76 4.84 -25.62 -5.15
CA GLU A 76 5.04 -26.58 -6.23
C GLU A 76 4.48 -26.06 -7.57
N MET A 77 3.35 -25.33 -7.54
CA MET A 77 2.83 -24.67 -8.74
C MET A 77 3.87 -23.72 -9.34
N ILE A 78 4.47 -22.83 -8.54
CA ILE A 78 5.49 -21.89 -9.02
C ILE A 78 6.74 -22.62 -9.48
N ALA A 79 7.22 -23.60 -8.74
CA ALA A 79 8.41 -24.39 -9.14
C ALA A 79 8.20 -25.07 -10.50
N LEU A 80 6.99 -25.56 -10.79
CA LEU A 80 6.65 -26.17 -12.09
C LEU A 80 6.52 -25.11 -13.21
N PHE A 81 6.02 -23.92 -12.92
CA PHE A 81 6.02 -22.81 -13.86
C PHE A 81 7.45 -22.38 -14.21
N ASP A 82 8.33 -22.25 -13.23
CA ASP A 82 9.76 -21.93 -13.44
C ASP A 82 10.43 -23.02 -14.28
N ARG A 83 10.14 -24.29 -14.03
CA ARG A 83 10.62 -25.40 -14.84
C ARG A 83 10.15 -25.30 -16.28
N ALA A 84 8.87 -25.02 -16.52
CA ALA A 84 8.32 -24.85 -17.87
C ALA A 84 9.00 -23.68 -18.62
N MET A 85 9.16 -22.55 -17.93
CA MET A 85 9.85 -21.37 -18.43
C MET A 85 11.32 -21.67 -18.79
N GLY A 86 12.02 -22.45 -17.95
CA GLY A 86 13.40 -22.87 -18.17
C GLY A 86 13.57 -23.82 -19.35
N ILE A 87 12.56 -24.63 -19.67
CA ILE A 87 12.57 -25.53 -20.84
C ILE A 87 12.45 -24.71 -22.14
N ASN A 88 11.37 -23.95 -22.31
CA ASN A 88 11.17 -23.09 -23.47
C ASN A 88 9.99 -22.11 -23.25
N SER A 89 10.28 -20.87 -22.90
CA SER A 89 9.29 -19.84 -22.61
C SER A 89 8.43 -19.43 -23.81
N GLU A 90 8.97 -19.50 -25.01
CA GLU A 90 8.30 -19.07 -26.25
C GLU A 90 7.51 -20.21 -26.93
N LYS A 91 7.65 -21.45 -26.45
CA LYS A 91 6.90 -22.58 -27.03
C LYS A 91 5.40 -22.40 -26.79
N VAL A 92 4.64 -22.54 -27.88
CA VAL A 92 3.18 -22.59 -27.78
C VAL A 92 2.76 -23.98 -27.27
N VAL A 93 1.96 -23.97 -26.21
CA VAL A 93 1.41 -25.14 -25.55
C VAL A 93 -0.12 -25.09 -25.54
N GLU A 94 -0.77 -26.25 -25.40
CA GLU A 94 -2.22 -26.32 -25.28
C GLU A 94 -2.62 -26.44 -23.79
N ILE A 95 -3.22 -25.38 -23.23
CA ILE A 95 -3.72 -25.39 -21.85
C ILE A 95 -5.23 -25.13 -21.86
N ARG A 96 -5.99 -26.10 -21.38
CA ARG A 96 -7.48 -26.04 -21.35
C ARG A 96 -8.10 -25.63 -22.69
N GLY A 97 -7.51 -26.12 -23.80
CA GLY A 97 -7.98 -25.83 -25.16
C GLY A 97 -7.52 -24.49 -25.75
N ALA A 98 -6.76 -23.70 -25.01
CA ALA A 98 -6.12 -22.48 -25.52
C ALA A 98 -4.67 -22.77 -25.97
N PHE A 99 -4.30 -22.24 -27.16
CA PHE A 99 -2.94 -22.30 -27.66
C PHE A 99 -2.23 -20.98 -27.32
N ILE A 100 -1.29 -21.04 -26.38
CA ILE A 100 -0.66 -19.87 -25.79
C ILE A 100 0.83 -20.16 -25.52
N SER A 101 1.70 -19.16 -25.57
CA SER A 101 3.10 -19.38 -25.20
C SER A 101 3.24 -19.69 -23.70
N VAL A 102 4.23 -20.47 -23.32
CA VAL A 102 4.51 -20.78 -21.91
C VAL A 102 4.62 -19.52 -21.08
N LYS A 103 5.36 -18.53 -21.53
CA LYS A 103 5.54 -17.23 -20.85
C LYS A 103 4.22 -16.52 -20.59
N GLU A 104 3.38 -16.44 -21.61
CA GLU A 104 2.06 -15.78 -21.50
C GLU A 104 1.12 -16.58 -20.59
N ALA A 105 1.12 -17.91 -20.69
CA ALA A 105 0.34 -18.78 -19.82
C ALA A 105 0.77 -18.63 -18.35
N VAL A 106 2.07 -18.68 -18.06
CA VAL A 106 2.59 -18.49 -16.70
C VAL A 106 2.16 -17.12 -16.16
N SER A 107 2.36 -16.06 -16.94
CA SER A 107 1.95 -14.70 -16.52
C SER A 107 0.46 -14.65 -16.16
N ASN A 108 -0.41 -15.20 -17.03
CA ASN A 108 -1.86 -15.16 -16.82
C ASN A 108 -2.30 -15.99 -15.60
N TYR A 109 -1.71 -17.16 -15.37
CA TYR A 109 -2.07 -18.00 -14.23
C TYR A 109 -1.50 -17.47 -12.91
N VAL A 110 -0.30 -16.91 -12.91
CA VAL A 110 0.28 -16.21 -11.74
C VAL A 110 -0.62 -15.04 -11.35
N GLU A 111 -0.99 -14.19 -12.31
CA GLU A 111 -1.89 -13.05 -12.05
C GLU A 111 -3.26 -13.51 -11.53
N PHE A 112 -3.84 -14.53 -12.14
CA PHE A 112 -5.16 -15.07 -11.75
C PHE A 112 -5.16 -15.60 -10.31
N TYR A 113 -4.20 -16.47 -9.96
CA TYR A 113 -4.16 -17.06 -8.63
C TYR A 113 -3.70 -16.06 -7.56
N TRP A 114 -2.76 -15.18 -7.90
CA TRP A 114 -2.37 -14.08 -7.04
C TRP A 114 -3.57 -13.19 -6.70
N ALA A 115 -4.32 -12.74 -7.72
CA ALA A 115 -5.49 -11.90 -7.51
C ALA A 115 -6.59 -12.61 -6.70
N LYS A 116 -6.78 -13.93 -6.90
CA LYS A 116 -7.70 -14.72 -6.08
C LYS A 116 -7.31 -14.67 -4.61
N GLU A 117 -6.06 -15.04 -4.29
CA GLU A 117 -5.59 -15.07 -2.90
C GLU A 117 -5.56 -13.68 -2.28
N PHE A 118 -5.09 -12.66 -3.02
CA PHE A 118 -5.08 -11.28 -2.54
C PHE A 118 -6.49 -10.79 -2.18
N ASN A 119 -7.47 -11.00 -3.07
CA ASN A 119 -8.86 -10.58 -2.84
C ASN A 119 -9.52 -11.34 -1.68
N GLU A 120 -9.23 -12.63 -1.50
CA GLU A 120 -9.71 -13.36 -0.33
C GLU A 120 -9.10 -12.80 0.97
N GLY A 121 -7.81 -12.46 0.97
CA GLY A 121 -7.17 -11.77 2.08
C GLY A 121 -7.87 -10.43 2.43
N VAL A 122 -8.14 -9.62 1.42
CA VAL A 122 -8.90 -8.36 1.58
C VAL A 122 -10.30 -8.61 2.14
N ALA A 123 -10.99 -9.65 1.66
CA ALA A 123 -12.32 -10.01 2.16
C ALA A 123 -12.30 -10.41 3.64
N GLN A 124 -11.29 -11.17 4.09
CA GLN A 124 -11.14 -11.52 5.52
C GLN A 124 -10.81 -10.28 6.35
N PHE A 125 -9.94 -9.39 5.86
CA PHE A 125 -9.60 -8.15 6.52
C PHE A 125 -10.80 -7.21 6.69
N LYS A 126 -11.72 -7.19 5.72
CA LYS A 126 -12.99 -6.46 5.83
C LYS A 126 -13.92 -7.09 6.87
N LYS A 127 -14.08 -8.42 6.88
CA LYS A 127 -14.89 -9.11 7.90
C LYS A 127 -14.39 -8.82 9.31
N MET A 128 -13.08 -8.70 9.51
CA MET A 128 -12.48 -8.32 10.79
C MET A 128 -13.02 -6.99 11.33
N GLN A 129 -13.33 -6.03 10.45
CA GLN A 129 -13.89 -4.74 10.85
C GLN A 129 -15.38 -4.85 11.22
N ASP A 130 -16.10 -5.73 10.54
CA ASP A 130 -17.55 -5.92 10.73
C ASP A 130 -17.87 -6.82 11.96
N ASP A 131 -16.93 -7.69 12.37
CA ASP A 131 -17.08 -8.65 13.46
C ASP A 131 -15.87 -8.62 14.41
N PRO A 132 -15.85 -7.65 15.36
CA PRO A 132 -14.72 -7.50 16.29
C PRO A 132 -14.51 -8.68 17.25
N GLU A 133 -15.52 -9.51 17.51
CA GLU A 133 -15.41 -10.67 18.42
C GLU A 133 -14.50 -11.75 17.81
N ASN A 134 -14.52 -11.94 16.49
CA ASN A 134 -13.72 -12.91 15.77
C ASN A 134 -12.51 -12.26 15.06
N LYS A 135 -12.12 -11.08 15.47
CA LYS A 135 -11.05 -10.27 14.84
C LYS A 135 -9.77 -11.07 14.60
N GLN A 136 -9.31 -11.84 15.59
CA GLN A 136 -8.02 -12.58 15.49
C GLN A 136 -8.07 -13.72 14.48
N ASP A 137 -9.22 -14.38 14.35
CA ASP A 137 -9.39 -15.47 13.39
C ASP A 137 -9.41 -14.93 11.96
N TYR A 138 -10.14 -13.84 11.70
CA TYR A 138 -10.13 -13.19 10.39
C TYR A 138 -8.77 -12.63 10.01
N LEU A 139 -8.05 -12.04 10.99
CA LEU A 139 -6.71 -11.53 10.76
C LEU A 139 -5.74 -12.67 10.40
N GLN A 140 -5.82 -13.81 11.08
CA GLN A 140 -5.01 -14.97 10.73
C GLN A 140 -5.34 -15.51 9.33
N LEU A 141 -6.63 -15.56 8.95
CA LEU A 141 -7.03 -15.96 7.61
C LEU A 141 -6.52 -14.98 6.55
N ALA A 142 -6.59 -13.67 6.81
CA ALA A 142 -6.04 -12.64 5.92
C ALA A 142 -4.53 -12.83 5.72
N ILE A 143 -3.77 -13.05 6.82
CA ILE A 143 -2.32 -13.33 6.77
C ILE A 143 -2.03 -14.55 5.90
N ASN A 144 -2.80 -15.63 6.06
CA ASN A 144 -2.61 -16.85 5.27
C ASN A 144 -2.80 -16.58 3.76
N HIS A 145 -3.87 -15.88 3.39
CA HIS A 145 -4.14 -15.54 1.99
C HIS A 145 -3.10 -14.58 1.41
N PHE A 146 -2.69 -13.53 2.15
CA PHE A 146 -1.62 -12.64 1.66
C PHE A 146 -0.26 -13.35 1.60
N THR A 147 0.01 -14.31 2.48
CA THR A 147 1.21 -15.16 2.40
C THR A 147 1.18 -16.01 1.14
N ASN A 148 0.04 -16.61 0.81
CA ASN A 148 -0.17 -17.35 -0.44
C ASN A 148 0.04 -16.44 -1.66
N ALA A 149 -0.55 -15.25 -1.64
CA ALA A 149 -0.36 -14.26 -2.71
C ALA A 149 1.13 -13.88 -2.88
N ALA A 150 1.88 -13.70 -1.79
CA ALA A 150 3.32 -13.41 -1.83
C ALA A 150 4.16 -14.58 -2.36
N ILE A 151 3.74 -15.83 -2.14
CA ILE A 151 4.36 -17.02 -2.75
C ILE A 151 4.10 -17.03 -4.27
N ILE A 152 2.87 -16.76 -4.69
CA ILE A 152 2.47 -16.79 -6.10
C ILE A 152 3.13 -15.66 -6.90
N ASN A 153 3.13 -14.44 -6.37
CA ASN A 153 3.79 -13.29 -6.98
C ASN A 153 4.69 -12.56 -5.96
N PRO A 154 5.92 -13.07 -5.76
CA PRO A 154 6.84 -12.50 -4.77
C PRO A 154 7.39 -11.11 -5.17
N SER A 155 7.11 -10.63 -6.38
CA SER A 155 7.53 -9.30 -6.83
C SER A 155 6.49 -8.20 -6.54
N ASP A 156 5.28 -8.55 -6.09
CA ASP A 156 4.25 -7.56 -5.79
C ASP A 156 4.48 -6.88 -4.43
N ALA A 157 5.00 -5.66 -4.47
CA ALA A 157 5.29 -4.87 -3.28
C ALA A 157 4.04 -4.60 -2.42
N ASN A 158 2.86 -4.45 -3.05
CA ASN A 158 1.61 -4.16 -2.33
C ASN A 158 1.18 -5.34 -1.45
N THR A 159 1.38 -6.57 -1.92
CA THR A 159 1.12 -7.77 -1.12
C THR A 159 1.97 -7.78 0.14
N HIS A 160 3.28 -7.53 0.00
CA HIS A 160 4.20 -7.49 1.15
C HIS A 160 3.87 -6.33 2.10
N ALA A 161 3.54 -5.14 1.60
CA ALA A 161 3.15 -4.00 2.42
C ALA A 161 1.82 -4.26 3.18
N THR A 162 0.86 -4.93 2.55
CA THR A 162 -0.40 -5.31 3.17
C THR A 162 -0.19 -6.40 4.24
N LEU A 163 0.63 -7.39 3.93
CA LEU A 163 1.02 -8.45 4.88
C LEU A 163 1.71 -7.87 6.12
N ALA A 164 2.59 -6.87 5.93
CA ALA A 164 3.25 -6.17 7.02
C ALA A 164 2.25 -5.47 7.97
N LYS A 165 1.21 -4.82 7.42
CA LYS A 165 0.13 -4.22 8.21
C LYS A 165 -0.64 -5.28 9.01
N CYS A 166 -0.93 -6.42 8.40
CA CYS A 166 -1.59 -7.53 9.10
C CYS A 166 -0.75 -8.08 10.26
N TYR A 167 0.56 -8.24 10.07
CA TYR A 167 1.45 -8.66 11.16
C TYR A 167 1.52 -7.63 12.28
N LEU A 168 1.55 -6.33 11.94
CA LEU A 168 1.53 -5.26 12.93
C LEU A 168 0.23 -5.28 13.75
N ASP A 169 -0.92 -5.47 13.10
CA ASP A 169 -2.23 -5.56 13.77
C ASP A 169 -2.36 -6.82 14.63
N LYS A 170 -1.62 -7.87 14.29
CA LYS A 170 -1.48 -9.09 15.11
C LYS A 170 -0.55 -8.90 16.33
N GLY A 171 0.28 -7.86 16.29
CA GLY A 171 1.34 -7.62 17.30
C GLY A 171 2.64 -8.35 17.01
N ASP A 172 2.79 -8.95 15.82
CA ASP A 172 4.03 -9.58 15.37
C ASP A 172 4.94 -8.54 14.69
N ASN A 173 5.59 -7.74 15.52
CA ASN A 173 6.43 -6.63 15.07
C ASN A 173 7.61 -7.09 14.18
N ASN A 174 8.20 -8.24 14.45
CA ASN A 174 9.35 -8.74 13.68
C ASN A 174 8.91 -9.08 12.25
N SER A 175 7.86 -9.89 12.10
CA SER A 175 7.32 -10.24 10.79
C SER A 175 6.80 -9.02 10.03
N ALA A 176 6.26 -8.00 10.73
CA ALA A 176 5.83 -6.75 10.12
C ALA A 176 7.00 -5.97 9.49
N VAL A 177 8.11 -5.85 10.24
CA VAL A 177 9.34 -5.19 9.74
C VAL A 177 9.92 -5.97 8.56
N ASP A 178 10.08 -7.28 8.67
CA ASP A 178 10.61 -8.11 7.59
C ASP A 178 9.78 -7.95 6.31
N ALA A 179 8.46 -8.05 6.41
CA ALA A 179 7.57 -7.96 5.27
C ALA A 179 7.60 -6.57 4.60
N VAL A 180 7.64 -5.48 5.37
CA VAL A 180 7.66 -4.13 4.78
C VAL A 180 9.00 -3.80 4.12
N LEU A 181 10.11 -4.31 4.65
CA LEU A 181 11.42 -4.14 4.01
C LEU A 181 11.49 -4.92 2.69
N VAL A 182 10.88 -6.11 2.62
CA VAL A 182 10.71 -6.83 1.36
C VAL A 182 9.87 -6.01 0.36
N ALA A 183 8.79 -5.35 0.81
CA ALA A 183 7.99 -4.49 -0.07
C ALA A 183 8.84 -3.39 -0.72
N VAL A 184 9.68 -2.70 0.05
CA VAL A 184 10.60 -1.66 -0.46
C VAL A 184 11.65 -2.26 -1.40
N GLU A 185 12.22 -3.44 -1.06
CA GLU A 185 13.17 -4.14 -1.94
C GLU A 185 12.56 -4.47 -3.31
N LYS A 186 11.30 -4.95 -3.32
CA LYS A 186 10.62 -5.33 -4.57
C LYS A 186 10.21 -4.14 -5.44
N ASN A 187 9.86 -3.03 -4.83
CA ASN A 187 9.56 -1.79 -5.55
C ASN A 187 10.00 -0.56 -4.76
N PRO A 188 11.27 -0.13 -4.90
CA PRO A 188 11.80 1.06 -4.22
C PRO A 188 11.09 2.36 -4.58
N ASP A 189 10.43 2.41 -5.73
CA ASP A 189 9.68 3.56 -6.22
C ASP A 189 8.15 3.43 -5.94
N SER A 190 7.73 2.53 -5.07
CA SER A 190 6.36 2.46 -4.59
C SER A 190 6.15 3.42 -3.42
N PHE A 191 5.20 4.36 -3.57
CA PHE A 191 4.76 5.22 -2.47
C PHE A 191 4.31 4.39 -1.28
N GLU A 192 3.41 3.42 -1.50
CA GLU A 192 2.84 2.59 -0.44
C GLU A 192 3.89 1.77 0.32
N ALA A 193 4.89 1.22 -0.38
CA ALA A 193 5.97 0.47 0.26
C ALA A 193 6.81 1.38 1.18
N ASN A 194 7.27 2.52 0.67
CA ASN A 194 8.08 3.45 1.45
C ASN A 194 7.29 4.07 2.62
N PHE A 195 6.06 4.54 2.37
CA PHE A 195 5.24 5.13 3.40
C PHE A 195 4.90 4.11 4.51
N SER A 196 4.54 2.88 4.14
CA SER A 196 4.30 1.80 5.11
C SER A 196 5.56 1.42 5.87
N ALA A 197 6.74 1.40 5.22
CA ALA A 197 8.01 1.11 5.89
C ALA A 197 8.29 2.14 7.00
N ALA A 198 8.19 3.44 6.70
CA ALA A 198 8.38 4.48 7.70
C ALA A 198 7.40 4.33 8.87
N GLN A 199 6.11 4.10 8.59
CA GLN A 199 5.09 3.94 9.63
C GLN A 199 5.32 2.70 10.50
N ILE A 200 5.62 1.56 9.90
CA ILE A 200 5.81 0.30 10.63
C ILE A 200 7.09 0.36 11.46
N LEU A 201 8.20 0.80 10.87
CA LEU A 201 9.47 0.99 11.58
C LEU A 201 9.30 1.94 12.77
N GLY A 202 8.63 3.09 12.59
CA GLY A 202 8.37 4.04 13.68
C GLY A 202 7.50 3.43 14.79
N ARG A 203 6.44 2.68 14.45
CA ARG A 203 5.57 2.01 15.44
C ARG A 203 6.26 0.85 16.15
N THR A 204 7.28 0.26 15.56
CA THR A 204 8.06 -0.83 16.15
C THR A 204 9.30 -0.35 16.91
N GLY A 205 9.52 0.97 16.97
CA GLY A 205 10.51 1.61 17.82
C GLY A 205 11.80 2.06 17.14
N SER A 206 11.82 2.09 15.80
CA SER A 206 12.95 2.70 15.07
C SER A 206 13.01 4.22 15.31
N SER A 207 14.23 4.76 15.24
CA SER A 207 14.47 6.19 15.43
C SER A 207 14.00 7.04 14.24
N SER A 208 13.86 8.36 14.46
CA SER A 208 13.50 9.28 13.39
C SER A 208 14.54 9.29 12.27
N GLU A 209 15.83 9.07 12.57
CA GLU A 209 16.90 8.95 11.58
C GLU A 209 16.71 7.74 10.68
N GLU A 210 16.24 6.61 11.24
CA GLU A 210 16.04 5.36 10.48
C GLU A 210 14.81 5.42 9.57
N ILE A 211 13.75 6.11 9.99
CA ILE A 211 12.50 6.20 9.21
C ILE A 211 12.51 7.33 8.19
N LEU A 212 13.30 8.38 8.41
CA LEU A 212 13.36 9.59 7.58
C LEU A 212 13.54 9.29 6.08
N PRO A 213 14.51 8.45 5.64
CA PRO A 213 14.73 8.17 4.22
C PRO A 213 13.48 7.61 3.51
N TYR A 214 12.67 6.85 4.20
CA TYR A 214 11.44 6.28 3.66
C TYR A 214 10.34 7.32 3.49
N TYR A 215 10.18 8.26 4.46
CA TYR A 215 9.25 9.38 4.29
C TYR A 215 9.72 10.35 3.19
N GLU A 216 11.02 10.63 3.11
CA GLU A 216 11.58 11.44 2.02
C GLU A 216 11.28 10.81 0.66
N LYS A 217 11.51 9.50 0.51
CA LYS A 217 11.21 8.79 -0.74
C LYS A 217 9.72 8.78 -1.07
N ALA A 218 8.86 8.55 -0.08
CA ALA A 218 7.41 8.60 -0.29
C ALA A 218 6.95 9.98 -0.78
N THR A 219 7.45 11.08 -0.18
CA THR A 219 7.09 12.44 -0.59
C THR A 219 7.74 12.86 -1.91
N GLU A 220 8.89 12.28 -2.30
CA GLU A 220 9.44 12.43 -3.65
C GLU A 220 8.52 11.84 -4.71
N ILE A 221 7.88 10.68 -4.41
CA ILE A 221 6.97 9.99 -5.33
C ILE A 221 5.61 10.70 -5.41
N GLU A 222 5.05 11.10 -4.26
CA GLU A 222 3.79 11.83 -4.17
C GLU A 222 3.97 13.18 -3.45
N PRO A 223 4.42 14.23 -4.16
CA PRO A 223 4.81 15.50 -3.55
C PRO A 223 3.67 16.29 -2.87
N SER A 224 2.41 16.00 -3.22
CA SER A 224 1.23 16.68 -2.66
C SER A 224 0.46 15.80 -1.66
N ASN A 225 0.99 14.64 -1.28
CA ASN A 225 0.33 13.78 -0.31
C ASN A 225 0.44 14.38 1.10
N SER A 226 -0.62 15.07 1.54
CA SER A 226 -0.65 15.82 2.82
C SER A 226 -0.33 14.94 4.03
N LYS A 227 -0.73 13.67 3.99
CA LYS A 227 -0.43 12.71 5.08
C LYS A 227 1.06 12.38 5.14
N ALA A 228 1.69 12.09 3.99
CA ALA A 228 3.11 11.78 3.94
C ALA A 228 3.96 13.00 4.33
N LEU A 229 3.60 14.19 3.84
CA LEU A 229 4.26 15.44 4.19
C LEU A 229 4.15 15.74 5.69
N ARG A 230 3.01 15.49 6.32
CA ARG A 230 2.85 15.67 7.77
C ARG A 230 3.77 14.75 8.57
N GLU A 231 3.86 13.47 8.19
CA GLU A 231 4.74 12.51 8.87
C GLU A 231 6.22 12.86 8.65
N LEU A 232 6.61 13.26 7.43
CA LEU A 232 7.96 13.75 7.12
C LEU A 232 8.31 14.98 7.94
N ALA A 233 7.41 15.98 7.98
CA ALA A 233 7.61 17.18 8.77
C ALA A 233 7.70 16.86 10.27
N GLY A 234 6.92 15.88 10.76
CA GLY A 234 7.04 15.36 12.12
C GLY A 234 8.41 14.75 12.40
N ALA A 235 8.92 13.92 11.49
CA ALA A 235 10.24 13.31 11.62
C ALA A 235 11.37 14.38 11.67
N TYR A 236 11.33 15.38 10.78
CA TYR A 236 12.26 16.51 10.85
C TYR A 236 12.14 17.31 12.16
N TYR A 237 10.91 17.53 12.66
CA TYR A 237 10.70 18.22 13.92
C TYR A 237 11.32 17.45 15.10
N ASP A 238 11.13 16.13 15.16
CA ASP A 238 11.68 15.26 16.20
C ASP A 238 13.23 15.21 16.19
N LEU A 239 13.82 15.36 15.00
CA LEU A 239 15.27 15.53 14.82
C LEU A 239 15.79 16.93 15.16
N GLY A 240 14.89 17.88 15.49
CA GLY A 240 15.25 19.28 15.76
C GLY A 240 15.46 20.12 14.49
N GLU A 241 15.24 19.57 13.31
CA GLU A 241 15.39 20.26 12.01
C GLU A 241 14.12 21.07 11.66
N LYS A 242 13.83 22.05 12.52
CA LYS A 242 12.57 22.82 12.49
C LYS A 242 12.30 23.54 11.17
N GLU A 243 13.35 24.13 10.59
CA GLU A 243 13.26 24.84 9.30
C GLU A 243 12.88 23.90 8.18
N LYS A 244 13.44 22.69 8.13
CA LYS A 244 13.06 21.69 7.15
C LYS A 244 11.63 21.22 7.32
N SER A 245 11.17 21.06 8.56
CA SER A 245 9.79 20.69 8.87
C SER A 245 8.76 21.66 8.27
N ILE A 246 9.05 22.98 8.32
CA ILE A 246 8.23 24.02 7.69
C ILE A 246 8.36 23.96 6.17
N GLN A 247 9.59 23.89 5.65
CA GLN A 247 9.89 23.94 4.22
C GLN A 247 9.22 22.81 3.42
N VAL A 248 8.99 21.65 4.04
CA VAL A 248 8.24 20.52 3.45
C VAL A 248 6.86 20.99 2.97
N PHE A 249 6.11 21.68 3.83
CA PHE A 249 4.77 22.18 3.48
C PHE A 249 4.81 23.38 2.54
N GLU A 250 5.71 24.34 2.77
CA GLU A 250 5.84 25.53 1.90
C GLU A 250 6.14 25.13 0.45
N ASN A 251 7.02 24.16 0.23
CA ASN A 251 7.33 23.64 -1.09
C ASN A 251 6.12 22.95 -1.73
N ALA A 252 5.40 22.14 -0.97
CA ALA A 252 4.22 21.44 -1.47
C ALA A 252 3.10 22.45 -1.84
N ILE A 253 2.82 23.42 -0.98
CA ILE A 253 1.81 24.47 -1.19
C ILE A 253 2.12 25.29 -2.46
N SER A 254 3.40 25.61 -2.69
CA SER A 254 3.81 26.41 -3.84
C SER A 254 3.58 25.72 -5.19
N ASN A 255 3.52 24.39 -5.21
CA ASN A 255 3.37 23.58 -6.41
C ASN A 255 1.95 22.96 -6.53
N GLU A 256 1.08 23.12 -5.53
CA GLU A 256 -0.26 22.54 -5.54
C GLU A 256 -1.26 23.49 -6.21
N GLU A 257 -2.05 22.95 -7.15
CA GLU A 257 -3.10 23.71 -7.86
C GLU A 257 -4.52 23.39 -7.35
N ASN A 258 -4.69 22.25 -6.69
CA ASN A 258 -6.00 21.83 -6.16
C ASN A 258 -6.28 22.51 -4.81
N ASP A 259 -7.35 23.31 -4.75
CA ASP A 259 -7.70 24.09 -3.56
C ASP A 259 -7.96 23.20 -2.31
N THR A 260 -8.56 22.02 -2.48
CA THR A 260 -8.83 21.11 -1.35
C THR A 260 -7.53 20.56 -0.77
N THR A 261 -6.63 20.07 -1.63
CA THR A 261 -5.31 19.59 -1.19
C THR A 261 -4.50 20.72 -0.57
N LYS A 262 -4.58 21.91 -1.15
CA LYS A 262 -3.88 23.11 -0.66
C LYS A 262 -4.40 23.53 0.71
N ALA A 263 -5.71 23.43 0.96
CA ALA A 263 -6.30 23.65 2.28
C ALA A 263 -5.71 22.70 3.33
N ASP A 264 -5.63 21.39 3.01
CA ASP A 264 -5.03 20.37 3.88
C ASP A 264 -3.55 20.65 4.19
N LEU A 265 -2.79 21.13 3.19
CA LEU A 265 -1.37 21.48 3.37
C LEU A 265 -1.22 22.71 4.29
N TYR A 266 -2.01 23.75 4.09
CA TYR A 266 -2.02 24.92 4.98
C TYR A 266 -2.45 24.55 6.40
N PHE A 267 -3.47 23.70 6.57
CA PHE A 267 -3.86 23.20 7.86
C PHE A 267 -2.69 22.53 8.59
N ASN A 268 -1.99 21.60 7.91
CA ASN A 268 -0.86 20.89 8.51
C ASN A 268 0.33 21.83 8.79
N LEU A 269 0.59 22.82 7.94
CA LEU A 269 1.58 23.87 8.20
C LEU A 269 1.24 24.65 9.47
N GLY A 270 -0.04 25.02 9.65
CA GLY A 270 -0.53 25.65 10.88
C GLY A 270 -0.30 24.80 12.12
N VAL A 271 -0.54 23.48 12.01
CA VAL A 271 -0.27 22.54 13.11
C VAL A 271 1.21 22.52 13.48
N ILE A 272 2.12 22.48 12.50
CA ILE A 272 3.57 22.50 12.75
C ILE A 272 3.99 23.83 13.41
N HIS A 273 3.52 24.98 12.92
CA HIS A 273 3.79 26.27 13.54
C HIS A 273 3.28 26.34 14.99
N ASN A 274 2.08 25.82 15.28
CA ASN A 274 1.56 25.75 16.65
C ASN A 274 2.45 24.88 17.56
N ARG A 275 2.95 23.74 17.07
CA ARG A 275 3.90 22.87 17.81
C ARG A 275 5.21 23.60 18.14
N MET A 276 5.61 24.52 17.29
CA MET A 276 6.82 25.34 17.48
C MET A 276 6.56 26.61 18.31
N ASN A 277 5.33 26.84 18.76
CA ASN A 277 4.88 28.09 19.40
C ASN A 277 4.98 29.33 18.50
N ASN A 278 5.04 29.13 17.18
CA ASN A 278 5.01 30.20 16.18
C ASN A 278 3.55 30.57 15.87
N PHE A 279 2.84 31.08 16.89
CA PHE A 279 1.38 31.22 16.84
C PHE A 279 0.87 32.23 15.79
N GLU A 280 1.64 33.25 15.46
CA GLU A 280 1.32 34.21 14.39
C GLU A 280 1.35 33.54 13.02
N ALA A 281 2.38 32.77 12.73
CA ALA A 281 2.48 32.02 11.48
C ALA A 281 1.44 30.89 11.42
N ALA A 282 1.14 30.27 12.55
CA ALA A 282 0.08 29.26 12.65
C ALA A 282 -1.30 29.84 12.32
N GLU A 283 -1.61 31.04 12.86
CA GLU A 283 -2.86 31.74 12.57
C GLU A 283 -3.04 32.01 11.10
N LEU A 284 -2.00 32.54 10.44
CA LEU A 284 -2.03 32.81 9.00
C LEU A 284 -2.24 31.53 8.17
N ALA A 285 -1.56 30.45 8.52
CA ALA A 285 -1.71 29.20 7.80
C ALA A 285 -3.12 28.60 7.96
N PHE A 286 -3.68 28.62 9.17
CA PHE A 286 -5.05 28.18 9.38
C PHE A 286 -6.10 29.10 8.73
N ASP A 287 -5.84 30.40 8.62
CA ASP A 287 -6.73 31.33 7.93
C ASP A 287 -6.78 31.03 6.43
N GLU A 288 -5.63 30.74 5.80
CA GLU A 288 -5.57 30.29 4.41
C GLU A 288 -6.28 28.93 4.22
N ALA A 289 -6.09 27.98 5.14
CA ALA A 289 -6.81 26.71 5.10
C ALA A 289 -8.32 26.90 5.15
N PHE A 290 -8.78 27.75 6.08
CA PHE A 290 -10.21 28.05 6.26
C PHE A 290 -10.79 28.87 5.08
N PHE A 291 -9.98 29.76 4.46
CA PHE A 291 -10.40 30.50 3.28
C PHE A 291 -10.65 29.58 2.08
N LEU A 292 -9.80 28.56 1.90
CA LEU A 292 -9.94 27.56 0.83
C LEU A 292 -11.06 26.55 1.10
N ASN A 293 -11.39 26.32 2.38
CA ASN A 293 -12.47 25.43 2.82
C ASN A 293 -13.18 26.02 4.04
N GLU A 294 -14.22 26.81 3.81
CA GLU A 294 -14.99 27.49 4.87
C GLU A 294 -15.77 26.55 5.80
N GLU A 295 -15.92 25.28 5.40
CA GLU A 295 -16.56 24.24 6.23
C GLU A 295 -15.56 23.53 7.16
N ASP A 296 -14.27 23.81 7.04
CA ASP A 296 -13.22 23.22 7.88
C ASP A 296 -13.21 23.82 9.28
N PHE A 297 -14.01 23.20 10.17
CA PHE A 297 -14.04 23.59 11.58
C PHE A 297 -12.73 23.27 12.32
N GLU A 298 -11.90 22.32 11.84
CA GLU A 298 -10.61 21.98 12.42
C GLU A 298 -9.59 23.11 12.20
N ALA A 299 -9.58 23.76 11.03
CA ALA A 299 -8.78 24.93 10.76
C ALA A 299 -9.23 26.11 11.65
N ALA A 300 -10.55 26.32 11.78
CA ALA A 300 -11.09 27.34 12.68
C ALA A 300 -10.70 27.09 14.16
N LEU A 301 -10.67 25.83 14.59
CA LEU A 301 -10.22 25.44 15.92
C LEU A 301 -8.70 25.61 16.08
N GLY A 302 -7.92 25.34 15.03
CA GLY A 302 -6.50 25.61 14.94
C GLY A 302 -6.18 27.10 15.17
N MET A 303 -6.92 28.00 14.50
CA MET A 303 -6.83 29.45 14.73
C MET A 303 -7.16 29.81 16.20
N ALA A 304 -8.18 29.21 16.80
CA ALA A 304 -8.51 29.47 18.20
C ALA A 304 -7.36 29.10 19.15
N ARG A 305 -6.65 27.99 18.88
CA ARG A 305 -5.45 27.58 19.64
C ARG A 305 -4.29 28.55 19.43
N SER A 306 -4.09 29.04 18.19
CA SER A 306 -3.08 30.06 17.90
C SER A 306 -3.36 31.35 18.67
N TYR A 307 -4.62 31.81 18.71
CA TYR A 307 -5.03 32.98 19.51
C TYR A 307 -4.83 32.77 21.01
N GLU A 308 -5.13 31.56 21.52
CA GLU A 308 -4.87 31.22 22.92
C GLU A 308 -3.36 31.29 23.23
N GLY A 309 -2.52 30.71 22.36
CA GLY A 309 -1.07 30.76 22.50
C GLY A 309 -0.49 32.18 22.46
N LEU A 310 -0.99 33.05 21.57
CA LEU A 310 -0.63 34.45 21.54
C LEU A 310 -1.06 35.14 22.84
N GLY A 311 -2.24 34.87 23.34
CA GLY A 311 -2.69 35.35 24.64
C GLY A 311 -1.76 34.94 25.78
N ASP A 312 -1.31 33.69 25.80
CA ASP A 312 -0.37 33.17 26.79
C ASP A 312 1.00 33.85 26.68
N ASN A 313 1.49 34.14 25.47
CA ASN A 313 2.75 34.85 25.25
C ASN A 313 2.71 36.28 25.81
N TYR A 314 1.65 37.03 25.54
CA TYR A 314 1.47 38.37 26.08
C TYR A 314 1.20 38.37 27.59
N LEU A 315 0.46 37.38 28.12
CA LEU A 315 0.20 37.28 29.56
C LEU A 315 1.49 37.06 30.38
N ASN A 316 2.41 36.26 29.82
CA ASN A 316 3.61 35.81 30.54
C ASN A 316 4.92 36.50 30.08
N GLY A 317 4.88 37.34 29.05
CA GLY A 317 6.06 37.97 28.49
C GLY A 317 7.05 36.96 27.93
N THR A 318 6.57 35.97 27.14
CA THR A 318 7.38 34.90 26.62
C THR A 318 7.54 34.97 25.10
N SER A 319 8.53 34.24 24.55
CA SER A 319 8.72 34.07 23.09
C SER A 319 8.95 35.40 22.35
N GLY A 320 9.61 36.39 22.99
CA GLY A 320 9.91 37.72 22.40
C GLY A 320 8.78 38.73 22.52
N PHE A 321 7.71 38.43 23.26
CA PHE A 321 6.64 39.35 23.58
C PHE A 321 6.89 40.03 24.93
N GLU A 322 6.56 41.32 25.04
CA GLU A 322 6.48 41.99 26.34
C GLU A 322 5.18 41.65 27.05
N GLU A 323 5.20 41.57 28.40
CA GLU A 323 4.00 41.34 29.18
C GLU A 323 3.00 42.46 28.92
N ASP A 324 1.83 42.12 28.39
CA ASP A 324 0.70 43.02 28.15
C ASP A 324 -0.63 42.27 28.39
N LYS A 325 -1.22 42.50 29.57
CA LYS A 325 -2.48 41.89 29.97
C LYS A 325 -3.68 42.31 29.09
N ASN A 326 -3.62 43.53 28.52
CA ASN A 326 -4.71 44.03 27.67
C ASN A 326 -4.65 43.28 26.29
N GLU A 327 -3.46 43.16 25.73
CA GLU A 327 -3.30 42.38 24.49
C GLU A 327 -3.59 40.90 24.74
N ALA A 328 -3.16 40.30 25.86
CA ALA A 328 -3.52 38.94 26.24
C ALA A 328 -5.05 38.75 26.27
N SER A 329 -5.78 39.65 26.99
CA SER A 329 -7.25 39.61 27.04
C SER A 329 -7.89 39.70 25.64
N ARG A 330 -7.31 40.56 24.77
CA ARG A 330 -7.79 40.74 23.38
C ARG A 330 -7.67 39.44 22.58
N TRP A 331 -6.53 38.73 22.69
CA TRP A 331 -6.30 37.48 22.00
C TRP A 331 -7.22 36.36 22.54
N TYR A 332 -7.40 36.26 23.84
CA TYR A 332 -8.35 35.31 24.42
C TYR A 332 -9.80 35.55 23.97
N ARG A 333 -10.21 36.81 23.80
CA ARG A 333 -11.53 37.14 23.22
C ARG A 333 -11.66 36.67 21.77
N LYS A 334 -10.59 36.78 20.96
CA LYS A 334 -10.58 36.24 19.60
C LYS A 334 -10.73 34.69 19.62
N ALA A 335 -9.97 34.00 20.49
CA ALA A 335 -10.08 32.57 20.68
C ALA A 335 -11.51 32.14 21.08
N GLU A 336 -12.08 32.83 22.08
CA GLU A 336 -13.47 32.60 22.53
C GLU A 336 -14.48 32.75 21.38
N LYS A 337 -14.34 33.81 20.56
CA LYS A 337 -15.23 34.05 19.42
C LYS A 337 -15.10 32.91 18.39
N LYS A 338 -13.88 32.46 18.09
CA LYS A 338 -13.66 31.41 17.10
C LYS A 338 -14.17 30.06 17.61
N ILE A 339 -13.95 29.67 18.88
CA ILE A 339 -14.51 28.45 19.47
C ILE A 339 -16.04 28.46 19.40
N LYS A 340 -16.69 29.60 19.72
CA LYS A 340 -18.14 29.73 19.59
C LYS A 340 -18.65 29.53 18.16
N SER A 341 -17.90 30.01 17.16
CA SER A 341 -18.28 29.76 15.75
C SER A 341 -18.21 28.29 15.38
N VAL A 342 -17.17 27.57 15.84
CA VAL A 342 -17.07 26.11 15.64
C VAL A 342 -18.21 25.35 16.31
N MET A 343 -18.61 25.73 17.53
CA MET A 343 -19.73 25.10 18.25
C MET A 343 -21.08 25.19 17.52
N VAL A 344 -21.22 26.11 16.58
CA VAL A 344 -22.43 26.25 15.74
C VAL A 344 -22.41 25.28 14.57
N ILE A 345 -21.21 25.01 14.04
CA ILE A 345 -21.01 24.17 12.85
C ILE A 345 -20.97 22.69 13.28
N ASP A 346 -20.12 22.37 14.26
CA ASP A 346 -19.96 21.00 14.79
C ASP A 346 -20.71 20.82 16.11
N ILE A 347 -21.98 20.47 15.98
CA ILE A 347 -22.88 20.29 17.11
C ILE A 347 -22.56 19.03 17.94
N ASP A 348 -22.05 18.00 17.28
CA ASP A 348 -21.79 16.69 17.89
C ASP A 348 -20.67 16.75 18.93
N ASN A 349 -19.66 17.59 18.71
CA ASN A 349 -18.53 17.78 19.62
C ASN A 349 -18.65 18.98 20.55
N LYS A 350 -19.83 19.57 20.68
CA LYS A 350 -20.09 20.77 21.45
C LYS A 350 -19.59 20.72 22.90
N GLU A 351 -19.69 19.56 23.56
CA GLU A 351 -19.23 19.41 24.96
C GLU A 351 -17.67 19.55 25.06
N VAL A 352 -16.94 19.09 24.07
CA VAL A 352 -15.47 19.22 24.02
C VAL A 352 -15.11 20.69 23.86
N TYR A 353 -15.77 21.40 22.95
CA TYR A 353 -15.54 22.81 22.71
C TYR A 353 -15.96 23.68 23.91
N GLN A 354 -16.97 23.28 24.65
CA GLN A 354 -17.38 23.97 25.87
C GLN A 354 -16.27 24.00 26.94
N LYS A 355 -15.54 22.89 27.10
CA LYS A 355 -14.37 22.84 28.01
C LYS A 355 -13.27 23.78 27.59
N ASN A 356 -12.95 23.80 26.28
CA ASN A 356 -11.96 24.72 25.72
C ASN A 356 -12.40 26.18 25.93
N LEU A 357 -13.65 26.47 25.71
CA LEU A 357 -14.24 27.79 25.92
C LEU A 357 -14.13 28.27 27.38
N GLU A 358 -14.38 27.38 28.34
CA GLU A 358 -14.26 27.67 29.78
C GLU A 358 -12.80 27.97 30.16
N LEU A 359 -11.84 27.20 29.63
CA LEU A 359 -10.43 27.45 29.87
C LEU A 359 -9.96 28.81 29.30
N VAL A 360 -10.34 29.14 28.08
CA VAL A 360 -9.98 30.43 27.46
C VAL A 360 -10.64 31.60 28.23
N ARG A 361 -11.85 31.46 28.71
CA ARG A 361 -12.51 32.45 29.54
C ARG A 361 -11.77 32.67 30.87
N TYR A 362 -11.42 31.58 31.54
CA TYR A 362 -10.64 31.66 32.77
C TYR A 362 -9.30 32.42 32.54
N LYS A 363 -8.55 32.10 31.46
CA LYS A 363 -7.31 32.82 31.14
C LYS A 363 -7.56 34.30 30.86
N ARG A 364 -8.65 34.61 30.13
CA ARG A 364 -9.04 36.01 29.90
C ARG A 364 -9.35 36.73 31.22
N ASP A 365 -10.13 36.14 32.11
CA ASP A 365 -10.50 36.74 33.37
C ASP A 365 -9.27 37.00 34.27
N VAL A 366 -8.28 36.08 34.27
CA VAL A 366 -6.97 36.27 34.90
C VAL A 366 -6.22 37.47 34.30
N ALA A 367 -6.22 37.61 32.97
CA ALA A 367 -5.59 38.75 32.30
C ALA A 367 -6.27 40.08 32.63
N GLU A 368 -7.58 40.07 32.84
CA GLU A 368 -8.40 41.24 33.24
C GLU A 368 -8.33 41.57 34.75
N GLY A 369 -7.71 40.66 35.54
CA GLY A 369 -7.57 40.84 37.00
C GLY A 369 -8.86 40.50 37.80
N ASN A 370 -9.69 39.67 37.21
CA ASN A 370 -10.96 39.21 37.80
C ASN A 370 -10.81 37.85 38.48
#